data_cc95b242ac5df76de8d4b283847038af
#
_entry.id   cc95b242ac5df76de8d4b283847038af
#
_cell.length_a   1.000
_cell.length_b   1.000
_cell.length_c   1.000
_cell.angle_alpha   90.00
_cell.angle_beta   90.00
_cell.angle_gamma   90.00
#
_symmetry.space_group_name_H-M   'P 1'
#
loop_
_entity.id
_entity.type
_entity.pdbx_description
1 polymer ?
#
loop_
_entity_poly.entity_id
_entity_poly.type
_entity_poly.pdbx_seq_one_letter_code
_entity_poly.pdbx_strand_id
1 'polypeptide(L)'
;MSNHLLHKYLINFKKFILFCLFLVLFSGCGSNDATQQLSAEERYELGMKAFKNEDYQAAIEEFKVVSLQYQGSKVADSAQYYMAESRYLREEYILAAFEYDILIRYMTSSIFVSRSRFRRATCFFNLSPKSHLDQNYSRKAIDEYQAFLEYHPADTLAPFAEERIIELNTKLAKKDYESGMTYMHMEYYKAATYYFDLVLEKYHDTQYAEPALLKKAEALTKRKKYADAKEAVNKFLAKYPTSTMKSDADRLCADIETKIIEDKAQKQKKPEPIKDTSKQVPQSGS
;
A
#
# COMPACT_ATOMS: atom_id res chain seq x y z
N MET A 1 5.90 -1.82 96.69
CA MET A 1 6.30 -2.42 95.40
C MET A 1 5.06 -2.68 94.47
N SER A 2 3.86 -2.24 94.79
CA SER A 2 2.60 -2.61 94.07
C SER A 2 2.13 -1.61 92.99
N ASN A 3 2.41 -0.30 93.20
CA ASN A 3 1.86 0.75 92.31
C ASN A 3 2.56 0.87 90.92
N HIS A 4 3.81 0.45 90.80
CA HIS A 4 4.60 0.59 89.60
C HIS A 4 4.18 -0.48 88.51
N LEU A 5 3.82 -1.71 89.00
CA LEU A 5 3.32 -2.77 88.15
C LEU A 5 1.92 -2.47 87.61
N LEU A 6 1.06 -1.90 88.44
CA LEU A 6 -0.31 -1.53 88.03
C LEU A 6 -0.28 -0.47 86.95
N HIS A 7 0.61 0.52 87.06
CA HIS A 7 0.74 1.62 86.06
C HIS A 7 1.26 1.11 84.73
N LYS A 8 2.17 0.13 84.75
CA LYS A 8 2.66 -0.51 83.47
C LYS A 8 1.63 -1.32 82.76
N TYR A 9 0.79 -2.05 83.49
CA TYR A 9 -0.36 -2.77 82.95
C TYR A 9 -1.43 -1.85 82.35
N LEU A 10 -1.70 -0.73 82.98
CA LEU A 10 -2.67 0.24 82.46
C LEU A 10 -2.18 0.94 81.17
N ILE A 11 -0.87 1.19 81.04
CA ILE A 11 -0.29 1.77 79.82
C ILE A 11 -0.32 0.77 78.66
N ASN A 12 0.01 -0.50 78.93
CA ASN A 12 -0.07 -1.52 77.92
C ASN A 12 -1.50 -1.83 77.51
N PHE A 13 -2.44 -1.80 78.41
CA PHE A 13 -3.88 -1.97 78.11
C PHE A 13 -4.41 -0.82 77.27
N LYS A 14 -4.04 0.43 77.54
CA LYS A 14 -4.40 1.57 76.70
C LYS A 14 -3.80 1.49 75.30
N LYS A 15 -2.56 1.03 75.14
CA LYS A 15 -1.91 0.81 73.85
C LYS A 15 -2.60 -0.35 73.09
N PHE A 16 -3.04 -1.41 73.77
CA PHE A 16 -3.79 -2.51 73.17
C PHE A 16 -5.19 -2.06 72.69
N ILE A 17 -5.90 -1.26 73.50
CA ILE A 17 -7.21 -0.66 73.07
C ILE A 17 -7.00 0.27 71.86
N LEU A 18 -5.96 1.08 71.85
CA LEU A 18 -5.64 2.01 70.73
C LEU A 18 -5.29 1.24 69.45
N PHE A 19 -4.58 0.08 69.61
CA PHE A 19 -4.24 -0.79 68.50
C PHE A 19 -5.48 -1.54 67.96
N CYS A 20 -6.36 -2.00 68.83
CA CYS A 20 -7.66 -2.57 68.38
C CYS A 20 -8.57 -1.53 67.73
N LEU A 21 -8.60 -0.32 68.24
CA LEU A 21 -9.36 0.79 67.62
C LEU A 21 -8.80 1.17 66.24
N PHE A 22 -7.46 1.10 66.09
CA PHE A 22 -6.82 1.34 64.82
C PHE A 22 -7.11 0.23 63.78
N LEU A 23 -7.18 -1.03 64.19
CA LEU A 23 -7.59 -2.17 63.37
C LEU A 23 -9.03 -2.06 62.86
N VAL A 24 -9.95 -1.53 63.67
CA VAL A 24 -11.36 -1.34 63.31
C VAL A 24 -11.52 -0.22 62.24
N LEU A 25 -10.64 0.77 62.23
CA LEU A 25 -10.67 1.85 61.23
C LEU A 25 -10.19 1.39 59.83
N PHE A 26 -9.49 0.28 59.72
CA PHE A 26 -9.10 -0.33 58.44
C PHE A 26 -10.09 -1.34 57.89
N SER A 27 -11.14 -1.69 58.64
CA SER A 27 -12.18 -2.65 58.22
C SER A 27 -13.33 -2.00 57.45
N GLY A 28 -13.26 -0.71 57.16
CA GLY A 28 -14.34 0.03 56.56
C GLY A 28 -13.97 0.63 55.20
N CYS A 29 -13.73 -0.18 54.18
CA CYS A 29 -13.96 0.22 52.78
C CYS A 29 -13.95 -1.03 51.90
N GLY A 30 -14.90 -1.92 52.13
CA GLY A 30 -15.41 -2.81 51.10
C GLY A 30 -16.76 -2.23 50.63
N SER A 31 -16.75 -1.11 49.88
CA SER A 31 -17.87 -0.80 49.06
C SER A 31 -17.89 -1.89 47.97
N ASN A 32 -18.70 -2.95 48.22
CA ASN A 32 -19.23 -3.77 47.17
C ASN A 32 -20.20 -2.94 46.33
N ASP A 33 -19.71 -1.88 45.74
CA ASP A 33 -20.20 -1.49 44.42
C ASP A 33 -19.67 -2.57 43.49
N ALA A 34 -20.36 -3.71 43.45
CA ALA A 34 -20.35 -4.54 42.27
C ALA A 34 -20.87 -3.62 41.15
N THR A 35 -19.95 -2.85 40.54
CA THR A 35 -20.21 -2.19 39.28
C THR A 35 -20.69 -3.32 38.39
N GLN A 36 -22.00 -3.35 38.13
CA GLN A 36 -22.64 -4.38 37.34
C GLN A 36 -21.87 -4.39 36.00
N GLN A 37 -21.04 -5.39 35.82
CA GLN A 37 -20.19 -5.47 34.63
C GLN A 37 -21.14 -5.64 33.45
N LEU A 38 -21.20 -4.62 32.58
CA LEU A 38 -22.07 -4.64 31.41
C LEU A 38 -21.77 -5.86 30.55
N SER A 39 -22.81 -6.52 30.05
CA SER A 39 -22.73 -7.62 29.11
C SER A 39 -22.07 -7.19 27.78
N ALA A 40 -21.67 -8.15 26.95
CA ALA A 40 -21.15 -7.87 25.62
C ALA A 40 -22.14 -7.10 24.76
N GLU A 41 -23.40 -7.45 24.83
CA GLU A 41 -24.52 -6.84 24.11
C GLU A 41 -24.74 -5.38 24.56
N GLU A 42 -24.76 -5.12 25.86
CA GLU A 42 -24.93 -3.77 26.41
C GLU A 42 -23.76 -2.86 26.01
N ARG A 43 -22.52 -3.37 26.06
CA ARG A 43 -21.34 -2.63 25.61
C ARG A 43 -21.38 -2.36 24.10
N TYR A 44 -21.77 -3.36 23.32
CA TYR A 44 -21.95 -3.19 21.89
C TYR A 44 -22.97 -2.11 21.56
N GLU A 45 -24.11 -2.08 22.24
CA GLU A 45 -25.14 -1.04 22.05
C GLU A 45 -24.64 0.35 22.43
N LEU A 46 -23.83 0.50 23.50
CA LEU A 46 -23.19 1.78 23.84
C LEU A 46 -22.21 2.20 22.72
N GLY A 47 -21.39 1.29 22.21
CA GLY A 47 -20.52 1.54 21.09
C GLY A 47 -21.28 1.96 19.83
N MET A 48 -22.38 1.27 19.50
CA MET A 48 -23.23 1.61 18.35
C MET A 48 -23.92 2.97 18.52
N LYS A 49 -24.32 3.33 19.74
CA LYS A 49 -24.88 4.65 20.05
C LYS A 49 -23.82 5.74 19.82
N ALA A 50 -22.61 5.54 20.32
CA ALA A 50 -21.49 6.47 20.11
C ALA A 50 -21.15 6.58 18.61
N PHE A 51 -21.07 5.43 17.88
CA PHE A 51 -20.81 5.38 16.45
C PHE A 51 -21.85 6.19 15.64
N LYS A 52 -23.15 6.02 15.93
CA LYS A 52 -24.22 6.76 15.27
C LYS A 52 -24.19 8.27 15.56
N ASN A 53 -23.67 8.65 16.71
CA ASN A 53 -23.46 10.05 17.10
C ASN A 53 -22.13 10.63 16.60
N GLU A 54 -21.39 9.87 15.77
CA GLU A 54 -20.08 10.23 15.22
C GLU A 54 -18.98 10.42 16.30
N ASP A 55 -19.26 9.98 17.54
CA ASP A 55 -18.23 9.89 18.59
C ASP A 55 -17.44 8.59 18.41
N TYR A 56 -16.61 8.59 17.37
CA TYR A 56 -15.84 7.40 17.00
C TYR A 56 -14.83 7.00 18.05
N GLN A 57 -14.34 7.94 18.88
CA GLN A 57 -13.43 7.61 19.95
C GLN A 57 -14.12 6.77 21.02
N ALA A 58 -15.27 7.24 21.53
CA ALA A 58 -16.06 6.50 22.51
C ALA A 58 -16.52 5.14 21.93
N ALA A 59 -16.89 5.10 20.63
CA ALA A 59 -17.27 3.87 19.95
C ALA A 59 -16.10 2.85 19.95
N ILE A 60 -14.87 3.28 19.62
CA ILE A 60 -13.66 2.42 19.66
C ILE A 60 -13.45 1.84 21.06
N GLU A 61 -13.60 2.64 22.12
CA GLU A 61 -13.40 2.20 23.50
C GLU A 61 -14.38 1.09 23.89
N GLU A 62 -15.66 1.25 23.61
CA GLU A 62 -16.67 0.24 23.90
C GLU A 62 -16.50 -1.03 23.05
N PHE A 63 -16.30 -0.90 21.73
CA PHE A 63 -16.07 -2.05 20.86
C PHE A 63 -14.79 -2.81 21.22
N LYS A 64 -13.74 -2.10 21.63
CA LYS A 64 -12.50 -2.72 22.10
C LYS A 64 -12.72 -3.60 23.33
N VAL A 65 -13.55 -3.19 24.26
CA VAL A 65 -13.90 -4.01 25.43
C VAL A 65 -14.58 -5.29 24.96
N VAL A 66 -15.55 -5.19 24.04
CA VAL A 66 -16.24 -6.37 23.49
C VAL A 66 -15.26 -7.31 22.79
N SER A 67 -14.42 -6.75 21.90
CA SER A 67 -13.45 -7.53 21.12
C SER A 67 -12.39 -8.23 21.96
N LEU A 68 -11.98 -7.66 23.10
CA LEU A 68 -10.92 -8.21 23.96
C LEU A 68 -11.47 -9.13 25.07
N GLN A 69 -12.60 -8.75 25.72
CA GLN A 69 -13.08 -9.45 26.91
C GLN A 69 -14.20 -10.44 26.59
N TYR A 70 -14.91 -10.28 25.47
CA TYR A 70 -16.08 -11.06 25.11
C TYR A 70 -15.96 -11.70 23.72
N GLN A 71 -14.77 -12.25 23.40
CA GLN A 71 -14.45 -12.81 22.07
C GLN A 71 -15.42 -13.92 21.60
N GLY A 72 -16.06 -14.62 22.53
CA GLY A 72 -17.04 -15.67 22.23
C GLY A 72 -18.49 -15.19 22.13
N SER A 73 -18.76 -13.88 22.30
CA SER A 73 -20.10 -13.32 22.19
C SER A 73 -20.59 -13.25 20.75
N LYS A 74 -21.92 -13.21 20.58
CA LYS A 74 -22.55 -13.08 19.26
C LYS A 74 -22.29 -11.76 18.58
N VAL A 75 -21.83 -10.75 19.33
CA VAL A 75 -21.55 -9.40 18.84
C VAL A 75 -20.06 -9.11 18.66
N ALA A 76 -19.18 -10.09 18.93
CA ALA A 76 -17.74 -9.88 18.90
C ALA A 76 -17.22 -9.50 17.50
N ASP A 77 -17.69 -10.16 16.44
CA ASP A 77 -17.31 -9.85 15.06
C ASP A 77 -17.85 -8.51 14.58
N SER A 78 -19.09 -8.17 14.97
CA SER A 78 -19.71 -6.86 14.70
C SER A 78 -18.93 -5.77 15.42
N ALA A 79 -18.56 -5.95 16.69
CA ALA A 79 -17.77 -5.00 17.45
C ALA A 79 -16.39 -4.78 16.80
N GLN A 80 -15.71 -5.86 16.39
CA GLN A 80 -14.44 -5.77 15.68
C GLN A 80 -14.58 -5.00 14.36
N TYR A 81 -15.65 -5.25 13.58
CA TYR A 81 -15.92 -4.55 12.34
C TYR A 81 -16.16 -3.06 12.57
N TYR A 82 -17.07 -2.69 13.51
CA TYR A 82 -17.40 -1.29 13.76
C TYR A 82 -16.27 -0.52 14.48
N MET A 83 -15.39 -1.21 15.22
CA MET A 83 -14.15 -0.62 15.71
C MET A 83 -13.24 -0.22 14.55
N ALA A 84 -13.08 -1.08 13.55
CA ALA A 84 -12.31 -0.79 12.34
C ALA A 84 -12.95 0.36 11.53
N GLU A 85 -14.27 0.36 11.35
CA GLU A 85 -15.01 1.46 10.69
C GLU A 85 -14.85 2.79 11.45
N SER A 86 -14.89 2.77 12.78
CA SER A 86 -14.68 3.97 13.59
C SER A 86 -13.28 4.57 13.37
N ARG A 87 -12.24 3.72 13.33
CA ARG A 87 -10.88 4.16 13.00
C ARG A 87 -10.77 4.67 11.56
N TYR A 88 -11.44 4.02 10.61
CA TYR A 88 -11.47 4.46 9.22
C TYR A 88 -12.10 5.86 9.08
N LEU A 89 -13.21 6.12 9.77
CA LEU A 89 -13.89 7.42 9.75
C LEU A 89 -13.10 8.53 10.47
N ARG A 90 -12.17 8.15 11.34
CA ARG A 90 -11.18 9.07 11.93
C ARG A 90 -9.93 9.26 11.07
N GLU A 91 -9.92 8.68 9.85
CA GLU A 91 -8.75 8.69 8.96
C GLU A 91 -7.51 7.97 9.52
N GLU A 92 -7.67 7.17 10.57
CA GLU A 92 -6.63 6.33 11.16
C GLU A 92 -6.41 5.06 10.31
N TYR A 93 -6.13 5.22 9.02
CA TYR A 93 -6.19 4.15 8.01
C TYR A 93 -5.27 2.96 8.30
N ILE A 94 -4.08 3.19 8.90
CA ILE A 94 -3.17 2.10 9.29
C ILE A 94 -3.79 1.25 10.38
N LEU A 95 -4.37 1.88 11.41
CA LEU A 95 -5.01 1.19 12.52
C LEU A 95 -6.31 0.51 12.06
N ALA A 96 -7.09 1.17 11.21
CA ALA A 96 -8.28 0.57 10.61
C ALA A 96 -7.94 -0.70 9.81
N ALA A 97 -6.90 -0.65 8.97
CA ALA A 97 -6.44 -1.80 8.20
C ALA A 97 -6.01 -2.97 9.10
N PHE A 98 -5.39 -2.68 10.23
CA PHE A 98 -5.02 -3.70 11.23
C PHE A 98 -6.25 -4.34 11.87
N GLU A 99 -7.25 -3.55 12.27
CA GLU A 99 -8.48 -4.08 12.87
C GLU A 99 -9.30 -4.93 11.87
N TYR A 100 -9.37 -4.51 10.58
CA TYR A 100 -9.97 -5.35 9.54
C TYR A 100 -9.19 -6.65 9.33
N ASP A 101 -7.84 -6.63 9.40
CA ASP A 101 -7.02 -7.82 9.28
C ASP A 101 -7.28 -8.84 10.40
N ILE A 102 -7.48 -8.37 11.64
CA ILE A 102 -7.90 -9.22 12.78
C ILE A 102 -9.19 -9.95 12.44
N LEU A 103 -10.22 -9.25 11.97
CA LEU A 103 -11.49 -9.87 11.60
C LEU A 103 -11.31 -10.92 10.49
N ILE A 104 -10.57 -10.58 9.44
CA ILE A 104 -10.34 -11.45 8.29
C ILE A 104 -9.63 -12.75 8.70
N ARG A 105 -8.66 -12.67 9.61
CA ARG A 105 -7.82 -13.83 10.01
C ARG A 105 -8.45 -14.68 11.10
N TYR A 106 -9.11 -14.05 12.06
CA TYR A 106 -9.54 -14.75 13.28
C TYR A 106 -11.05 -14.97 13.37
N MET A 107 -11.84 -14.26 12.55
CA MET A 107 -13.31 -14.36 12.54
C MET A 107 -13.82 -14.76 11.15
N THR A 108 -13.25 -15.83 10.59
CA THR A 108 -13.42 -16.25 9.18
C THR A 108 -14.84 -16.61 8.79
N SER A 109 -15.71 -16.93 9.76
CA SER A 109 -17.15 -17.21 9.54
C SER A 109 -18.03 -15.96 9.61
N SER A 110 -17.46 -14.80 9.91
CA SER A 110 -18.21 -13.54 10.00
C SER A 110 -18.74 -13.08 8.65
N ILE A 111 -19.95 -12.57 8.64
CA ILE A 111 -20.58 -11.95 7.46
C ILE A 111 -19.82 -10.68 7.00
N PHE A 112 -18.97 -10.14 7.85
CA PHE A 112 -18.19 -8.94 7.56
C PHE A 112 -16.86 -9.22 6.83
N VAL A 113 -16.46 -10.49 6.64
CA VAL A 113 -15.15 -10.83 6.05
C VAL A 113 -14.94 -10.21 4.67
N SER A 114 -15.93 -10.36 3.77
CA SER A 114 -15.84 -9.78 2.42
C SER A 114 -15.66 -8.27 2.48
N ARG A 115 -16.57 -7.58 3.20
CA ARG A 115 -16.52 -6.12 3.35
C ARG A 115 -15.23 -5.65 4.02
N SER A 116 -14.71 -6.39 5.01
CA SER A 116 -13.46 -6.07 5.69
C SER A 116 -12.24 -6.17 4.75
N ARG A 117 -12.20 -7.16 3.83
CA ARG A 117 -11.15 -7.24 2.81
C ARG A 117 -11.17 -6.01 1.89
N PHE A 118 -12.34 -5.64 1.38
CA PHE A 118 -12.49 -4.44 0.57
C PHE A 118 -12.09 -3.16 1.33
N ARG A 119 -12.55 -3.01 2.59
CA ARG A 119 -12.23 -1.85 3.43
C ARG A 119 -10.73 -1.76 3.76
N ARG A 120 -10.06 -2.90 4.01
CA ARG A 120 -8.62 -2.95 4.21
C ARG A 120 -7.86 -2.42 2.98
N ALA A 121 -8.25 -2.85 1.79
CA ALA A 121 -7.71 -2.32 0.53
C ALA A 121 -7.96 -0.81 0.40
N THR A 122 -9.16 -0.34 0.76
CA THR A 122 -9.54 1.08 0.74
C THR A 122 -8.70 1.92 1.72
N CYS A 123 -8.31 1.36 2.87
CA CYS A 123 -7.37 2.04 3.78
C CYS A 123 -6.03 2.34 3.09
N PHE A 124 -5.45 1.37 2.38
CA PHE A 124 -4.19 1.58 1.65
C PHE A 124 -4.37 2.47 0.42
N PHE A 125 -5.54 2.44 -0.21
CA PHE A 125 -5.89 3.38 -1.27
C PHE A 125 -5.87 4.83 -0.77
N ASN A 126 -6.48 5.11 0.39
CA ASN A 126 -6.48 6.45 0.99
C ASN A 126 -5.08 6.91 1.42
N LEU A 127 -4.21 5.98 1.78
CA LEU A 127 -2.79 6.26 2.08
C LEU A 127 -1.92 6.45 0.84
N SER A 128 -2.44 6.13 -0.35
CA SER A 128 -1.70 6.23 -1.61
C SER A 128 -1.40 7.69 -1.96
N PRO A 129 -0.12 8.09 -2.03
CA PRO A 129 0.27 9.48 -2.22
C PRO A 129 0.15 9.92 -3.68
N LYS A 130 0.53 11.18 -3.97
CA LYS A 130 0.66 11.71 -5.33
C LYS A 130 1.70 10.90 -6.14
N SER A 131 1.55 10.85 -7.47
CA SER A 131 2.35 9.99 -8.38
C SER A 131 3.87 10.13 -8.23
N HIS A 132 4.39 11.34 -7.98
CA HIS A 132 5.82 11.61 -7.87
C HIS A 132 6.47 11.14 -6.56
N LEU A 133 5.67 10.77 -5.55
CA LEU A 133 6.16 10.26 -4.27
C LEU A 133 6.36 8.74 -4.31
N ASP A 134 6.77 8.14 -3.17
CA ASP A 134 6.86 6.69 -3.03
C ASP A 134 5.48 6.03 -3.16
N GLN A 135 5.40 4.94 -3.91
CA GLN A 135 4.14 4.29 -4.27
C GLN A 135 3.91 2.95 -3.56
N ASN A 136 4.51 2.72 -2.40
CA ASN A 136 4.35 1.47 -1.67
C ASN A 136 2.88 1.21 -1.27
N TYR A 137 2.18 2.23 -0.77
CA TYR A 137 0.76 2.10 -0.45
C TYR A 137 -0.12 1.89 -1.68
N SER A 138 0.23 2.50 -2.83
CA SER A 138 -0.50 2.27 -4.07
C SER A 138 -0.42 0.80 -4.52
N ARG A 139 0.80 0.23 -4.51
CA ARG A 139 1.01 -1.19 -4.81
C ARG A 139 0.30 -2.09 -3.82
N LYS A 140 0.43 -1.79 -2.53
CA LYS A 140 -0.27 -2.56 -1.48
C LYS A 140 -1.78 -2.52 -1.64
N ALA A 141 -2.35 -1.37 -2.01
CA ALA A 141 -3.78 -1.27 -2.27
C ALA A 141 -4.21 -2.13 -3.48
N ILE A 142 -3.41 -2.15 -4.55
CA ILE A 142 -3.66 -3.02 -5.72
C ILE A 142 -3.66 -4.49 -5.29
N ASP A 143 -2.63 -4.93 -4.56
CA ASP A 143 -2.52 -6.32 -4.10
C ASP A 143 -3.73 -6.74 -3.24
N GLU A 144 -4.18 -5.85 -2.35
CA GLU A 144 -5.34 -6.09 -1.47
C GLU A 144 -6.67 -6.12 -2.22
N TYR A 145 -6.86 -5.23 -3.23
CA TYR A 145 -8.05 -5.29 -4.08
C TYR A 145 -8.04 -6.52 -4.98
N GLN A 146 -6.90 -6.93 -5.53
CA GLN A 146 -6.77 -8.16 -6.29
C GLN A 146 -7.10 -9.39 -5.44
N ALA A 147 -6.57 -9.44 -4.21
CA ALA A 147 -6.91 -10.49 -3.26
C ALA A 147 -8.42 -10.50 -2.92
N PHE A 148 -9.05 -9.31 -2.79
CA PHE A 148 -10.50 -9.23 -2.60
C PHE A 148 -11.26 -9.86 -3.80
N LEU A 149 -10.89 -9.51 -5.02
CA LEU A 149 -11.51 -10.04 -6.24
C LEU A 149 -11.31 -11.56 -6.39
N GLU A 150 -10.15 -12.07 -5.98
CA GLU A 150 -9.86 -13.51 -6.01
C GLU A 150 -10.75 -14.30 -5.04
N TYR A 151 -10.92 -13.81 -3.81
CA TYR A 151 -11.73 -14.48 -2.80
C TYR A 151 -13.24 -14.25 -2.94
N HIS A 152 -13.64 -13.13 -3.54
CA HIS A 152 -15.02 -12.68 -3.63
C HIS A 152 -15.40 -12.14 -5.02
N PRO A 153 -15.22 -12.93 -6.11
CA PRO A 153 -15.41 -12.44 -7.49
C PRO A 153 -16.86 -12.04 -7.83
N ALA A 154 -17.85 -12.58 -7.11
CA ALA A 154 -19.27 -12.28 -7.29
C ALA A 154 -19.82 -11.24 -6.28
N ASP A 155 -18.96 -10.61 -5.49
CA ASP A 155 -19.39 -9.58 -4.52
C ASP A 155 -19.83 -8.30 -5.25
N THR A 156 -20.83 -7.63 -4.71
CA THR A 156 -21.34 -6.35 -5.25
C THR A 156 -20.29 -5.23 -5.26
N LEU A 157 -19.23 -5.37 -4.48
CA LEU A 157 -18.10 -4.44 -4.43
C LEU A 157 -17.01 -4.76 -5.45
N ALA A 158 -17.09 -5.87 -6.19
CA ALA A 158 -16.06 -6.25 -7.16
C ALA A 158 -15.84 -5.19 -8.26
N PRO A 159 -16.86 -4.59 -8.89
CA PRO A 159 -16.65 -3.52 -9.88
C PRO A 159 -15.92 -2.29 -9.32
N PHE A 160 -16.19 -1.96 -8.05
CA PHE A 160 -15.50 -0.84 -7.39
C PHE A 160 -14.03 -1.16 -7.10
N ALA A 161 -13.70 -2.43 -6.77
CA ALA A 161 -12.31 -2.85 -6.61
C ALA A 161 -11.53 -2.77 -7.92
N GLU A 162 -12.14 -3.22 -9.03
CA GLU A 162 -11.57 -3.11 -10.38
C GLU A 162 -11.30 -1.66 -10.78
N GLU A 163 -12.26 -0.75 -10.54
CA GLU A 163 -12.11 0.69 -10.79
C GLU A 163 -10.93 1.26 -10.01
N ARG A 164 -10.78 0.91 -8.73
CA ARG A 164 -9.65 1.38 -7.90
C ARG A 164 -8.31 0.84 -8.37
N ILE A 165 -8.26 -0.40 -8.84
CA ILE A 165 -7.04 -0.97 -9.45
C ILE A 165 -6.65 -0.18 -10.71
N ILE A 166 -7.61 0.13 -11.60
CA ILE A 166 -7.36 0.93 -12.81
C ILE A 166 -6.83 2.32 -12.45
N GLU A 167 -7.45 2.99 -11.46
CA GLU A 167 -7.00 4.30 -10.98
C GLU A 167 -5.55 4.25 -10.47
N LEU A 168 -5.23 3.26 -9.65
CA LEU A 168 -3.89 3.08 -9.09
C LEU A 168 -2.86 2.72 -10.16
N ASN A 169 -3.19 1.83 -11.09
CA ASN A 169 -2.32 1.50 -12.22
C ASN A 169 -2.06 2.71 -13.11
N THR A 170 -3.08 3.55 -13.34
CA THR A 170 -2.91 4.82 -14.07
C THR A 170 -1.97 5.77 -13.35
N LYS A 171 -2.05 5.85 -12.01
CA LYS A 171 -1.13 6.65 -11.19
C LYS A 171 0.32 6.13 -11.28
N LEU A 172 0.52 4.81 -11.24
CA LEU A 172 1.84 4.19 -11.38
C LEU A 172 2.41 4.38 -12.79
N ALA A 173 1.57 4.20 -13.84
CA ALA A 173 1.94 4.47 -15.21
C ALA A 173 2.39 5.92 -15.42
N LYS A 174 1.65 6.86 -14.82
CA LYS A 174 2.02 8.28 -14.83
C LYS A 174 3.42 8.49 -14.26
N LYS A 175 3.71 7.91 -13.09
CA LYS A 175 5.03 8.02 -12.46
C LYS A 175 6.14 7.53 -13.37
N ASP A 176 5.99 6.33 -13.94
CA ASP A 176 7.01 5.74 -14.77
C ASP A 176 7.17 6.51 -16.09
N TYR A 177 6.07 6.97 -16.69
CA TYR A 177 6.12 7.85 -17.88
C TYR A 177 6.84 9.16 -17.61
N GLU A 178 6.51 9.86 -16.51
CA GLU A 178 7.16 11.12 -16.11
C GLU A 178 8.66 10.92 -15.80
N SER A 179 9.02 9.77 -15.21
CA SER A 179 10.42 9.39 -15.02
C SER A 179 11.13 9.21 -16.36
N GLY A 180 10.51 8.51 -17.31
CA GLY A 180 11.01 8.35 -18.67
C GLY A 180 11.24 9.70 -19.36
N MET A 181 10.28 10.62 -19.25
CA MET A 181 10.39 11.99 -19.79
C MET A 181 11.51 12.78 -19.13
N THR A 182 11.69 12.65 -17.81
CA THR A 182 12.79 13.30 -17.09
C THR A 182 14.15 12.81 -17.64
N TYR A 183 14.32 11.51 -17.81
CA TYR A 183 15.54 10.96 -18.40
C TYR A 183 15.73 11.34 -19.88
N MET A 184 14.64 11.52 -20.64
CA MET A 184 14.70 12.09 -22.00
C MET A 184 15.30 13.51 -22.00
N HIS A 185 14.82 14.38 -21.11
CA HIS A 185 15.34 15.74 -20.98
C HIS A 185 16.82 15.79 -20.52
N MET A 186 17.22 14.82 -19.69
CA MET A 186 18.61 14.68 -19.24
C MET A 186 19.51 13.97 -20.27
N GLU A 187 18.98 13.60 -21.44
CA GLU A 187 19.66 12.85 -22.50
C GLU A 187 20.13 11.43 -22.09
N TYR A 188 19.64 10.91 -20.98
CA TYR A 188 19.89 9.54 -20.52
C TYR A 188 18.94 8.55 -21.21
N TYR A 189 19.00 8.51 -22.55
CA TYR A 189 18.05 7.78 -23.40
C TYR A 189 17.94 6.28 -23.07
N LYS A 190 18.98 5.66 -22.51
CA LYS A 190 18.92 4.26 -22.06
C LYS A 190 17.97 4.11 -20.88
N ALA A 191 18.05 5.01 -19.90
CA ALA A 191 17.17 5.01 -18.76
C ALA A 191 15.74 5.38 -19.17
N ALA A 192 15.59 6.38 -20.06
CA ALA A 192 14.27 6.76 -20.61
C ALA A 192 13.59 5.53 -21.27
N THR A 193 14.30 4.79 -22.12
CA THR A 193 13.77 3.57 -22.76
C THR A 193 13.28 2.57 -21.73
N TYR A 194 14.05 2.33 -20.65
CA TYR A 194 13.67 1.41 -19.57
C TYR A 194 12.35 1.82 -18.89
N TYR A 195 12.17 3.11 -18.57
CA TYR A 195 10.94 3.55 -17.92
C TYR A 195 9.72 3.49 -18.86
N PHE A 196 9.90 3.78 -20.15
CA PHE A 196 8.81 3.58 -21.13
C PHE A 196 8.48 2.10 -21.32
N ASP A 197 9.46 1.20 -21.24
CA ASP A 197 9.22 -0.25 -21.24
C ASP A 197 8.39 -0.68 -20.03
N LEU A 198 8.67 -0.15 -18.82
CA LEU A 198 7.86 -0.44 -17.65
C LEU A 198 6.37 -0.06 -17.85
N VAL A 199 6.10 1.09 -18.48
CA VAL A 199 4.72 1.51 -18.80
C VAL A 199 4.08 0.53 -19.77
N LEU A 200 4.79 0.12 -20.81
CA LEU A 200 4.27 -0.75 -21.87
C LEU A 200 4.05 -2.19 -21.41
N GLU A 201 4.84 -2.67 -20.46
CA GLU A 201 4.76 -4.03 -19.93
C GLU A 201 3.71 -4.16 -18.82
N LYS A 202 3.68 -3.19 -17.88
CA LYS A 202 2.86 -3.30 -16.68
C LYS A 202 1.53 -2.56 -16.75
N TYR A 203 1.45 -1.50 -17.57
CA TYR A 203 0.34 -0.55 -17.61
C TYR A 203 -0.13 -0.27 -19.05
N HIS A 204 -0.12 -1.32 -19.87
CA HIS A 204 -0.39 -1.25 -21.31
C HIS A 204 -1.84 -0.85 -21.67
N ASP A 205 -2.74 -0.89 -20.71
CA ASP A 205 -4.16 -0.52 -20.78
C ASP A 205 -4.45 0.92 -20.31
N THR A 206 -3.41 1.63 -19.84
CA THR A 206 -3.56 3.02 -19.39
C THR A 206 -3.34 4.03 -20.52
N GLN A 207 -3.85 5.24 -20.31
CA GLN A 207 -3.63 6.37 -21.24
C GLN A 207 -2.16 6.73 -21.48
N TYR A 208 -1.24 6.24 -20.64
CA TYR A 208 0.21 6.49 -20.77
C TYR A 208 0.91 5.52 -21.70
N ALA A 209 0.28 4.40 -22.06
CA ALA A 209 0.88 3.39 -22.93
C ALA A 209 1.14 3.91 -24.35
N GLU A 210 0.18 4.64 -24.88
CA GLU A 210 0.28 5.22 -26.24
C GLU A 210 1.45 6.21 -26.34
N PRO A 211 1.54 7.30 -25.55
CA PRO A 211 2.67 8.23 -25.62
C PRO A 211 4.00 7.58 -25.21
N ALA A 212 4.01 6.61 -24.29
CA ALA A 212 5.23 5.90 -23.91
C ALA A 212 5.83 5.12 -25.08
N LEU A 213 5.02 4.50 -25.94
CA LEU A 213 5.51 3.76 -27.08
C LEU A 213 6.18 4.69 -28.11
N LEU A 214 5.60 5.84 -28.38
CA LEU A 214 6.18 6.83 -29.29
C LEU A 214 7.46 7.44 -28.69
N LYS A 215 7.48 7.79 -27.42
CA LYS A 215 8.66 8.33 -26.72
C LYS A 215 9.79 7.29 -26.60
N LYS A 216 9.46 6.00 -26.45
CA LYS A 216 10.45 4.92 -26.55
C LYS A 216 11.14 4.91 -27.92
N ALA A 217 10.38 5.06 -29.02
CA ALA A 217 10.94 5.09 -30.36
C ALA A 217 11.87 6.31 -30.55
N GLU A 218 11.48 7.50 -30.04
CA GLU A 218 12.32 8.69 -30.03
C GLU A 218 13.64 8.43 -29.26
N ALA A 219 13.56 7.86 -28.06
CA ALA A 219 14.73 7.54 -27.23
C ALA A 219 15.67 6.54 -27.94
N LEU A 220 15.13 5.51 -28.59
CA LEU A 220 15.90 4.53 -29.37
C LEU A 220 16.58 5.19 -30.58
N THR A 221 15.91 6.13 -31.25
CA THR A 221 16.49 6.92 -32.35
C THR A 221 17.69 7.72 -31.87
N LYS A 222 17.57 8.42 -30.73
CA LYS A 222 18.68 9.16 -30.10
C LYS A 222 19.86 8.27 -29.72
N ARG A 223 19.60 7.01 -29.37
CA ARG A 223 20.62 5.98 -29.09
C ARG A 223 21.22 5.36 -30.34
N LYS A 224 20.82 5.77 -31.54
CA LYS A 224 21.19 5.17 -32.84
C LYS A 224 20.78 3.69 -32.97
N LYS A 225 19.75 3.27 -32.20
CA LYS A 225 19.13 1.95 -32.26
C LYS A 225 17.99 1.98 -33.28
N TYR A 226 18.35 2.25 -34.57
CA TYR A 226 17.36 2.58 -35.59
C TYR A 226 16.43 1.43 -35.95
N ALA A 227 16.92 0.19 -35.91
CA ALA A 227 16.09 -1.00 -36.15
C ALA A 227 14.99 -1.15 -35.07
N ASP A 228 15.40 -1.07 -33.80
CA ASP A 228 14.48 -1.17 -32.67
C ASP A 228 13.50 0.01 -32.65
N ALA A 229 13.98 1.22 -33.03
CA ALA A 229 13.16 2.41 -33.12
C ALA A 229 12.08 2.28 -34.21
N LYS A 230 12.44 1.76 -35.40
CA LYS A 230 11.51 1.51 -36.50
C LYS A 230 10.45 0.50 -36.10
N GLU A 231 10.82 -0.59 -35.42
CA GLU A 231 9.88 -1.56 -34.89
C GLU A 231 8.89 -0.93 -33.92
N ALA A 232 9.36 -0.10 -32.98
CA ALA A 232 8.51 0.59 -32.00
C ALA A 232 7.52 1.54 -32.67
N VAL A 233 7.92 2.34 -33.69
CA VAL A 233 7.04 3.22 -34.46
C VAL A 233 6.02 2.42 -35.23
N ASN A 234 6.42 1.36 -35.93
CA ASN A 234 5.50 0.50 -36.67
C ASN A 234 4.45 -0.13 -35.73
N LYS A 235 4.86 -0.59 -34.55
CA LYS A 235 3.98 -1.08 -33.52
C LYS A 235 2.99 -0.01 -33.04
N PHE A 236 3.44 1.26 -32.91
CA PHE A 236 2.58 2.39 -32.56
C PHE A 236 1.50 2.61 -33.65
N LEU A 237 1.92 2.73 -34.93
CA LEU A 237 1.02 2.97 -36.06
C LEU A 237 -0.01 1.85 -36.24
N ALA A 238 0.40 0.60 -35.98
CA ALA A 238 -0.49 -0.55 -36.06
C ALA A 238 -1.49 -0.60 -34.88
N LYS A 239 -1.03 -0.30 -33.66
CA LYS A 239 -1.86 -0.38 -32.45
C LYS A 239 -2.80 0.81 -32.30
N TYR A 240 -2.37 2.01 -32.73
CA TYR A 240 -3.09 3.28 -32.54
C TYR A 240 -3.35 4.01 -33.87
N PRO A 241 -4.08 3.42 -34.82
CA PRO A 241 -4.25 3.99 -36.17
C PRO A 241 -5.05 5.30 -36.19
N THR A 242 -5.84 5.58 -35.17
CA THR A 242 -6.67 6.80 -35.01
C THR A 242 -6.10 7.79 -34.00
N SER A 243 -4.86 7.58 -33.54
CA SER A 243 -4.21 8.45 -32.58
C SER A 243 -4.03 9.87 -33.09
N THR A 244 -4.19 10.83 -32.20
CA THR A 244 -3.83 12.24 -32.47
C THR A 244 -2.33 12.44 -32.69
N MET A 245 -1.48 11.51 -32.20
CA MET A 245 -0.02 11.52 -32.37
C MET A 245 0.43 10.77 -33.64
N LYS A 246 -0.50 10.30 -34.49
CA LYS A 246 -0.17 9.57 -35.72
C LYS A 246 0.76 10.36 -36.63
N SER A 247 0.51 11.68 -36.84
CA SER A 247 1.35 12.55 -37.67
C SER A 247 2.80 12.65 -37.14
N ASP A 248 2.98 12.65 -35.81
CA ASP A 248 4.31 12.66 -35.20
C ASP A 248 5.01 11.31 -35.38
N ALA A 249 4.27 10.21 -35.29
CA ALA A 249 4.78 8.86 -35.53
C ALA A 249 5.22 8.69 -36.99
N ASP A 250 4.41 9.16 -37.96
CA ASP A 250 4.75 9.10 -39.39
C ASP A 250 6.03 9.92 -39.68
N ARG A 251 6.17 11.13 -39.11
CA ARG A 251 7.39 11.96 -39.23
C ARG A 251 8.60 11.27 -38.62
N LEU A 252 8.44 10.68 -37.43
CA LEU A 252 9.52 9.94 -36.79
C LEU A 252 9.94 8.71 -37.60
N CYS A 253 8.99 8.01 -38.21
CA CYS A 253 9.28 6.88 -39.11
C CYS A 253 10.16 7.29 -40.28
N ALA A 254 9.81 8.39 -40.99
CA ALA A 254 10.58 8.93 -42.11
C ALA A 254 12.00 9.40 -41.67
N ASP A 255 12.12 10.05 -40.50
CA ASP A 255 13.44 10.43 -39.94
C ASP A 255 14.30 9.21 -39.63
N ILE A 256 13.73 8.16 -39.06
CA ILE A 256 14.44 6.90 -38.78
C ILE A 256 14.93 6.24 -40.07
N GLU A 257 14.09 6.22 -41.13
CA GLU A 257 14.47 5.65 -42.42
C GLU A 257 15.65 6.40 -43.05
N THR A 258 15.62 7.73 -43.02
CA THR A 258 16.72 8.57 -43.46
C THR A 258 18.02 8.26 -42.70
N LYS A 259 17.94 8.16 -41.36
CA LYS A 259 19.10 7.82 -40.51
C LYS A 259 19.64 6.42 -40.74
N ILE A 260 18.80 5.44 -41.07
CA ILE A 260 19.22 4.10 -41.45
C ILE A 260 20.06 4.14 -42.75
N ILE A 261 19.64 4.93 -43.74
CA ILE A 261 20.35 5.09 -45.01
C ILE A 261 21.71 5.74 -44.79
N GLU A 262 21.72 6.83 -44.02
CA GLU A 262 22.95 7.56 -43.68
C GLU A 262 23.98 6.68 -42.92
N ASP A 263 23.51 5.91 -41.92
CA ASP A 263 24.35 5.02 -41.11
C ASP A 263 24.99 3.92 -42.00
N LYS A 264 24.21 3.34 -42.93
CA LYS A 264 24.70 2.38 -43.91
C LYS A 264 25.76 2.98 -44.82
N ALA A 265 25.54 4.19 -45.35
CA ALA A 265 26.47 4.88 -46.21
C ALA A 265 27.80 5.23 -45.49
N GLN A 266 27.73 5.62 -44.22
CA GLN A 266 28.91 5.88 -43.38
C GLN A 266 29.71 4.62 -43.10
N LYS A 267 29.08 3.49 -42.84
CA LYS A 267 29.72 2.19 -42.60
C LYS A 267 30.45 1.69 -43.85
N GLN A 268 29.87 1.92 -45.03
CA GLN A 268 30.53 1.55 -46.33
C GLN A 268 31.74 2.43 -46.66
N LYS A 269 31.79 3.70 -46.19
CA LYS A 269 32.93 4.61 -46.41
C LYS A 269 34.09 4.39 -45.43
N LYS A 270 33.94 3.63 -44.38
CA LYS A 270 35.00 3.35 -43.40
C LYS A 270 35.90 2.22 -43.99
N PRO A 271 37.21 2.47 -44.31
CA PRO A 271 38.08 1.44 -44.85
C PRO A 271 38.21 0.28 -43.87
N GLU A 272 38.26 -0.95 -44.41
CA GLU A 272 38.57 -2.13 -43.61
C GLU A 272 39.86 -1.90 -42.82
N PRO A 273 39.95 -2.33 -41.56
CA PRO A 273 41.21 -2.28 -40.82
C PRO A 273 42.23 -3.15 -41.57
N ILE A 274 43.35 -2.52 -41.97
CA ILE A 274 44.49 -3.20 -42.60
C ILE A 274 44.86 -4.37 -41.69
N LYS A 275 44.64 -5.59 -42.15
CA LYS A 275 45.16 -6.78 -41.47
C LYS A 275 46.68 -6.65 -41.46
N ASP A 276 47.26 -6.39 -40.31
CA ASP A 276 48.68 -6.37 -40.09
C ASP A 276 49.26 -7.79 -40.35
N THR A 277 49.81 -7.99 -41.58
CA THR A 277 50.42 -9.21 -42.03
C THR A 277 51.89 -9.34 -41.57
N SER A 278 52.37 -8.53 -40.61
CA SER A 278 53.75 -8.47 -40.16
C SER A 278 54.16 -9.54 -39.13
N LYS A 279 53.39 -10.62 -38.94
CA LYS A 279 53.77 -11.74 -38.06
C LYS A 279 53.92 -13.06 -38.83
N GLN A 280 54.73 -13.09 -39.90
CA GLN A 280 55.33 -14.31 -40.37
C GLN A 280 56.85 -14.13 -40.31
N VAL A 281 57.42 -14.43 -39.15
CA VAL A 281 58.85 -14.68 -39.03
C VAL A 281 59.11 -16.15 -39.46
N PRO A 282 59.87 -16.42 -40.53
CA PRO A 282 60.25 -17.79 -40.83
C PRO A 282 61.24 -18.25 -39.76
N GLN A 283 60.95 -19.30 -39.04
CA GLN A 283 61.97 -20.06 -38.31
C GLN A 283 62.80 -20.83 -39.34
N SER A 284 63.98 -20.28 -39.71
CA SER A 284 65.03 -21.02 -40.39
C SER A 284 65.70 -21.91 -39.35
N GLY A 285 65.73 -23.20 -39.63
CA GLY A 285 66.43 -24.20 -38.85
C GLY A 285 67.95 -24.10 -38.90
N SER A 286 68.55 -24.62 -37.89
CA SER A 286 69.73 -25.50 -37.92
C SER A 286 69.92 -26.13 -36.55
#